data_0c52fba223904d1d8f0c55f6d3d3bb04
#
_entry.id   0c52fba223904d1d8f0c55f6d3d3bb04
#
_cell.length_a   1.000
_cell.length_b   1.000
_cell.length_c   1.000
_cell.angle_alpha   90.00
_cell.angle_beta   90.00
_cell.angle_gamma   90.00
#
_symmetry.space_group_name_H-M   'P 1'
#
loop_
_entity.id
_entity.type
_entity.pdbx_description
1 polymer ?
#
loop_
_entity_poly.entity_id
_entity_poly.type
_entity_poly.pdbx_seq_one_letter_code
_entity_poly.pdbx_strand_id
1 'polypeptide(L)'
;LKTIIESGIENFDVASIQEIKDIRAIKQNAKCSYMHTVKSRESIKEAYFDYNVKTFSLDTKDELIKILESTNQAKDLELFVRVAVSNEHAEIDLSKKFGALGSEASALLRLTKQYAKKIGLSFHVGSQCMHPISYAKGITEIGNIIKKTKILTNYINIGGGFPAIYPDLIPQSLDNYFEEIKKSLENLKLEKIPEIMCEPGRALVAESGSTIVRVNLRKKQKLYINEGTYGTLFDAGTPNIVFPSKMI
;
A
#
# COMPACT_ATOMS: atom_id res chain seq x y z
N LEU A 1 15.24 2.05 -7.01
CA LEU A 1 14.21 2.35 -8.00
C LEU A 1 14.66 1.94 -9.41
N LYS A 2 15.85 2.35 -9.88
CA LYS A 2 16.36 2.00 -11.20
C LYS A 2 16.37 0.48 -11.43
N THR A 3 16.92 -0.30 -10.50
CA THR A 3 16.95 -1.76 -10.54
C THR A 3 15.56 -2.38 -10.67
N ILE A 4 14.56 -1.84 -9.95
CA ILE A 4 13.16 -2.31 -10.01
C ILE A 4 12.59 -2.06 -11.42
N ILE A 5 12.86 -0.91 -12.01
CA ILE A 5 12.43 -0.57 -13.37
C ILE A 5 13.11 -1.48 -14.40
N GLU A 6 14.40 -1.73 -14.26
CA GLU A 6 15.19 -2.61 -15.14
C GLU A 6 14.75 -4.07 -15.05
N SER A 7 14.17 -4.51 -13.92
CA SER A 7 13.57 -5.84 -13.78
C SER A 7 12.20 -6.00 -14.45
N GLY A 8 11.71 -4.96 -15.15
CA GLY A 8 10.47 -5.02 -15.93
C GLY A 8 9.22 -4.53 -15.21
N ILE A 9 9.34 -3.96 -14.02
CA ILE A 9 8.20 -3.35 -13.31
C ILE A 9 7.79 -2.05 -14.00
N GLU A 10 6.50 -1.92 -14.32
CA GLU A 10 5.95 -0.78 -15.05
C GLU A 10 4.91 0.02 -14.26
N ASN A 11 4.31 -0.60 -13.23
CA ASN A 11 3.28 0.00 -12.40
C ASN A 11 3.84 0.28 -11.00
N PHE A 12 3.60 1.49 -10.50
CA PHE A 12 4.12 1.95 -9.23
C PHE A 12 2.99 2.51 -8.38
N ASP A 13 2.88 2.02 -7.15
CA ASP A 13 2.14 2.71 -6.10
C ASP A 13 2.96 3.89 -5.60
N VAL A 14 2.31 5.03 -5.44
CA VAL A 14 2.91 6.27 -4.96
C VAL A 14 2.04 6.91 -3.88
N ALA A 15 2.70 7.46 -2.87
CA ALA A 15 2.07 8.14 -1.75
C ALA A 15 2.25 9.67 -1.81
N SER A 16 3.05 10.19 -2.73
CA SER A 16 3.33 11.62 -2.86
C SER A 16 3.59 12.05 -4.29
N ILE A 17 3.47 13.35 -4.54
CA ILE A 17 3.84 13.95 -5.84
C ILE A 17 5.35 13.83 -6.10
N GLN A 18 6.17 13.85 -5.03
CA GLN A 18 7.61 13.70 -5.18
C GLN A 18 7.97 12.31 -5.70
N GLU A 19 7.32 11.26 -5.23
CA GLU A 19 7.53 9.90 -5.74
C GLU A 19 7.14 9.78 -7.22
N ILE A 20 6.07 10.45 -7.65
CA ILE A 20 5.71 10.53 -9.08
C ILE A 20 6.85 11.15 -9.88
N LYS A 21 7.38 12.29 -9.41
CA LYS A 21 8.51 12.98 -10.06
C LYS A 21 9.74 12.09 -10.16
N ASP A 22 10.09 11.42 -9.08
CA ASP A 22 11.28 10.56 -9.02
C ASP A 22 11.17 9.36 -9.98
N ILE A 23 9.99 8.75 -10.06
CA ILE A 23 9.72 7.66 -11.01
C ILE A 23 9.78 8.16 -12.44
N ARG A 24 9.11 9.27 -12.73
CA ARG A 24 9.04 9.85 -14.07
C ARG A 24 10.38 10.38 -14.57
N ALA A 25 11.26 10.80 -13.67
CA ALA A 25 12.63 11.18 -14.02
C ALA A 25 13.45 10.01 -14.56
N ILE A 26 13.15 8.76 -14.15
CA ILE A 26 13.86 7.56 -14.60
C ILE A 26 13.09 6.88 -15.75
N LYS A 27 11.78 6.78 -15.66
CA LYS A 27 10.90 6.15 -16.66
C LYS A 27 9.69 7.05 -16.94
N GLN A 28 9.82 7.89 -17.95
CA GLN A 28 8.82 8.91 -18.31
C GLN A 28 7.40 8.36 -18.46
N ASN A 29 7.23 7.14 -19.00
CA ASN A 29 5.95 6.52 -19.27
C ASN A 29 5.53 5.49 -18.19
N ALA A 30 6.19 5.45 -17.03
CA ALA A 30 5.79 4.56 -15.94
C ALA A 30 4.34 4.82 -15.53
N LYS A 31 3.56 3.79 -15.28
CA LYS A 31 2.20 3.93 -14.75
C LYS A 31 2.27 4.14 -13.25
N CYS A 32 1.77 5.29 -12.77
CA CYS A 32 1.70 5.61 -11.35
C CYS A 32 0.24 5.55 -10.88
N SER A 33 0.03 4.92 -9.73
CA SER A 33 -1.23 4.88 -9.00
C SER A 33 -1.07 5.64 -7.69
N TYR A 34 -1.80 6.75 -7.50
CA TYR A 34 -1.67 7.58 -6.30
C TYR A 34 -2.58 7.02 -5.20
N MET A 35 -2.04 6.03 -4.46
CA MET A 35 -2.83 5.18 -3.55
C MET A 35 -2.92 5.70 -2.11
N HIS A 36 -2.26 6.81 -1.77
CA HIS A 36 -2.51 7.47 -0.49
C HIS A 36 -3.95 8.01 -0.46
N THR A 37 -4.72 7.68 0.58
CA THR A 37 -6.16 8.01 0.65
C THR A 37 -6.43 9.50 0.90
N VAL A 38 -5.47 10.26 1.43
CA VAL A 38 -5.59 11.69 1.70
C VAL A 38 -4.52 12.45 0.92
N LYS A 39 -4.94 13.32 0.01
CA LYS A 39 -4.06 14.07 -0.89
C LYS A 39 -4.41 15.56 -0.88
N SER A 40 -3.44 16.45 -1.08
CA SER A 40 -3.74 17.87 -1.29
C SER A 40 -4.35 18.08 -2.67
N ARG A 41 -5.11 19.16 -2.83
CA ARG A 41 -5.72 19.55 -4.12
C ARG A 41 -4.65 19.82 -5.17
N GLU A 42 -3.57 20.46 -4.77
CA GLU A 42 -2.42 20.79 -5.61
C GLU A 42 -1.75 19.52 -6.13
N SER A 43 -1.51 18.55 -5.23
CA SER A 43 -0.91 17.25 -5.60
C SER A 43 -1.78 16.45 -6.57
N ILE A 44 -3.13 16.48 -6.39
CA ILE A 44 -4.05 15.82 -7.31
C ILE A 44 -4.01 16.48 -8.69
N LYS A 45 -4.07 17.81 -8.74
CA LYS A 45 -3.99 18.59 -9.99
C LYS A 45 -2.70 18.29 -10.74
N GLU A 46 -1.57 18.43 -10.07
CA GLU A 46 -0.25 18.19 -10.67
C GLU A 46 -0.13 16.73 -11.15
N ALA A 47 -0.52 15.75 -10.33
CA ALA A 47 -0.49 14.34 -10.72
C ALA A 47 -1.35 14.08 -11.97
N TYR A 48 -2.55 14.64 -12.04
CA TYR A 48 -3.47 14.40 -13.16
C TYR A 48 -3.05 15.14 -14.42
N PHE A 49 -2.81 16.44 -14.36
CA PHE A 49 -2.59 17.26 -15.55
C PHE A 49 -1.14 17.20 -16.06
N ASP A 50 -0.16 17.20 -15.17
CA ASP A 50 1.25 17.29 -15.55
C ASP A 50 1.88 15.90 -15.74
N TYR A 51 1.44 14.91 -14.93
CA TYR A 51 1.98 13.54 -14.98
C TYR A 51 1.03 12.49 -15.53
N ASN A 52 -0.18 12.87 -15.98
CA ASN A 52 -1.19 11.97 -16.55
C ASN A 52 -1.53 10.78 -15.64
N VAL A 53 -1.53 10.99 -14.32
CA VAL A 53 -1.98 9.99 -13.35
C VAL A 53 -3.50 9.95 -13.34
N LYS A 54 -4.08 8.79 -13.61
CA LYS A 54 -5.54 8.59 -13.66
C LYS A 54 -6.07 7.79 -12.49
N THR A 55 -5.19 7.14 -11.76
CA THR A 55 -5.52 6.21 -10.68
C THR A 55 -5.35 6.87 -9.33
N PHE A 56 -6.43 6.94 -8.55
CA PHE A 56 -6.45 7.53 -7.21
C PHE A 56 -7.21 6.64 -6.22
N SER A 57 -6.71 6.56 -4.99
CA SER A 57 -7.40 5.91 -3.87
C SER A 57 -8.11 6.94 -2.99
N LEU A 58 -9.19 6.51 -2.35
CA LEU A 58 -9.99 7.29 -1.43
C LEU A 58 -10.64 6.38 -0.37
N ASP A 59 -10.99 6.94 0.77
CA ASP A 59 -11.72 6.24 1.83
C ASP A 59 -12.87 7.08 2.43
N THR A 60 -13.10 8.28 1.88
CA THR A 60 -14.20 9.17 2.28
C THR A 60 -14.88 9.81 1.07
N LYS A 61 -16.13 10.25 1.26
CA LYS A 61 -16.86 11.04 0.27
C LYS A 61 -16.17 12.38 -0.02
N ASP A 62 -15.59 12.99 0.99
CA ASP A 62 -14.93 14.30 0.84
C ASP A 62 -13.66 14.20 -0.02
N GLU A 63 -12.91 13.09 0.10
CA GLU A 63 -11.78 12.83 -0.77
C GLU A 63 -12.26 12.60 -2.22
N LEU A 64 -13.36 11.87 -2.44
CA LEU A 64 -13.93 11.71 -3.78
C LEU A 64 -14.26 13.06 -4.40
N ILE A 65 -14.98 13.93 -3.67
CA ILE A 65 -15.35 15.27 -4.13
C ILE A 65 -14.09 16.06 -4.48
N LYS A 66 -13.09 16.03 -3.60
CA LYS A 66 -11.81 16.71 -3.81
C LYS A 66 -11.10 16.25 -5.06
N ILE A 67 -11.06 14.93 -5.33
CA ILE A 67 -10.46 14.37 -6.55
C ILE A 67 -11.21 14.89 -7.78
N LEU A 68 -12.56 14.82 -7.79
CA LEU A 68 -13.38 15.26 -8.91
C LEU A 68 -13.19 16.75 -9.21
N GLU A 69 -13.24 17.60 -8.19
CA GLU A 69 -13.02 19.04 -8.34
C GLU A 69 -11.60 19.35 -8.84
N SER A 70 -10.58 18.67 -8.30
CA SER A 70 -9.19 18.90 -8.66
C SER A 70 -8.82 18.40 -10.05
N THR A 71 -9.62 17.51 -10.65
CA THR A 71 -9.44 16.99 -12.01
C THR A 71 -10.44 17.54 -13.00
N ASN A 72 -11.15 18.63 -12.67
CA ASN A 72 -12.21 19.23 -13.49
C ASN A 72 -13.28 18.22 -13.92
N GLN A 73 -13.77 17.38 -12.99
CA GLN A 73 -14.78 16.36 -13.22
C GLN A 73 -14.42 15.36 -14.34
N ALA A 74 -13.16 14.98 -14.40
CA ALA A 74 -12.62 14.08 -15.40
C ALA A 74 -13.40 12.76 -15.49
N LYS A 75 -13.56 12.23 -16.70
CA LYS A 75 -14.33 10.99 -16.97
C LYS A 75 -13.48 9.76 -17.20
N ASP A 76 -12.18 9.90 -17.13
CA ASP A 76 -11.20 8.84 -17.38
C ASP A 76 -10.52 8.31 -16.09
N LEU A 77 -11.04 8.67 -14.93
CA LEU A 77 -10.49 8.29 -13.62
C LEU A 77 -10.66 6.80 -13.34
N GLU A 78 -9.61 6.21 -12.79
CA GLU A 78 -9.61 4.88 -12.18
C GLU A 78 -9.58 5.09 -10.65
N LEU A 79 -10.67 4.76 -9.96
CA LEU A 79 -10.84 5.09 -8.55
C LEU A 79 -10.87 3.84 -7.68
N PHE A 80 -10.11 3.85 -6.59
CA PHE A 80 -10.06 2.78 -5.61
C PHE A 80 -10.68 3.21 -4.30
N VAL A 81 -11.63 2.44 -3.80
CA VAL A 81 -12.12 2.60 -2.43
C VAL A 81 -11.28 1.73 -1.51
N ARG A 82 -10.56 2.36 -0.58
CA ARG A 82 -9.76 1.66 0.42
C ARG A 82 -10.65 1.20 1.56
N VAL A 83 -10.56 -0.09 1.87
CA VAL A 83 -11.29 -0.76 2.93
C VAL A 83 -10.38 -0.92 4.15
N ALA A 84 -10.88 -0.59 5.34
CA ALA A 84 -10.18 -0.86 6.58
C ALA A 84 -10.29 -2.35 6.92
N VAL A 85 -9.15 -2.97 7.16
CA VAL A 85 -9.06 -4.37 7.58
C VAL A 85 -8.26 -4.42 8.87
N SER A 86 -8.87 -4.89 9.95
CA SER A 86 -8.17 -5.10 11.21
C SER A 86 -7.19 -6.26 11.09
N ASN A 87 -5.97 -6.07 11.57
CA ASN A 87 -4.95 -7.10 11.56
C ASN A 87 -4.13 -7.12 12.85
N GLU A 88 -4.30 -8.19 13.62
CA GLU A 88 -3.56 -8.45 14.86
C GLU A 88 -2.16 -9.04 14.60
N HIS A 89 -1.83 -9.36 13.35
CA HIS A 89 -0.58 -10.02 12.95
C HIS A 89 0.42 -9.09 12.28
N ALA A 90 0.12 -7.80 12.20
CA ALA A 90 1.06 -6.80 11.67
C ALA A 90 1.82 -6.12 12.82
N GLU A 91 3.12 -5.91 12.65
CA GLU A 91 3.91 -5.13 13.61
C GLU A 91 3.46 -3.66 13.65
N ILE A 92 2.95 -3.14 12.53
CA ILE A 92 2.38 -1.80 12.44
C ILE A 92 0.97 -1.90 11.84
N ASP A 93 -0.05 -1.76 12.70
CA ASP A 93 -1.46 -1.72 12.29
C ASP A 93 -1.83 -0.35 11.72
N LEU A 94 -2.37 -0.35 10.51
CA LEU A 94 -2.84 0.85 9.81
C LEU A 94 -4.36 0.97 9.75
N SER A 95 -5.11 0.00 10.28
CA SER A 95 -6.57 -0.05 10.18
C SER A 95 -7.31 1.09 10.89
N LYS A 96 -6.68 1.67 11.90
CA LYS A 96 -7.23 2.81 12.65
C LYS A 96 -6.99 4.16 11.96
N LYS A 97 -6.11 4.19 10.97
CA LYS A 97 -5.72 5.43 10.30
C LYS A 97 -6.39 5.62 8.96
N PHE A 98 -6.58 4.55 8.20
CA PHE A 98 -7.06 4.61 6.84
C PHE A 98 -8.06 3.50 6.52
N GLY A 99 -8.95 3.79 5.57
CA GLY A 99 -9.92 2.87 5.01
C GLY A 99 -11.32 3.05 5.58
N ALA A 100 -12.33 2.86 4.74
CA ALA A 100 -13.73 2.86 5.12
C ALA A 100 -14.15 1.49 5.68
N LEU A 101 -15.04 1.47 6.66
CA LEU A 101 -15.53 0.25 7.30
C LEU A 101 -16.80 -0.27 6.65
N GLY A 102 -16.93 -1.56 6.43
CA GLY A 102 -18.13 -2.33 6.15
C GLY A 102 -19.23 -1.62 5.34
N SER A 103 -20.23 -1.07 6.04
CA SER A 103 -21.37 -0.39 5.40
C SER A 103 -20.99 0.93 4.72
N GLU A 104 -20.05 1.66 5.30
CA GLU A 104 -19.54 2.92 4.72
C GLU A 104 -18.76 2.64 3.43
N ALA A 105 -17.90 1.63 3.42
CA ALA A 105 -17.18 1.20 2.21
C ALA A 105 -18.16 0.80 1.10
N SER A 106 -19.24 0.09 1.44
CA SER A 106 -20.29 -0.28 0.47
C SER A 106 -21.02 0.94 -0.11
N ALA A 107 -21.36 1.92 0.73
CA ALA A 107 -21.99 3.17 0.29
C ALA A 107 -21.05 4.01 -0.58
N LEU A 108 -19.79 4.12 -0.14
CA LEU A 108 -18.75 4.84 -0.86
C LEU A 108 -18.46 4.21 -2.23
N LEU A 109 -18.40 2.87 -2.32
CA LEU A 109 -18.24 2.16 -3.59
C LEU A 109 -19.35 2.46 -4.58
N ARG A 110 -20.64 2.48 -4.12
CA ARG A 110 -21.79 2.84 -4.97
C ARG A 110 -21.69 4.27 -5.49
N LEU A 111 -21.28 5.19 -4.64
CA LEU A 111 -21.10 6.59 -5.00
C LEU A 111 -19.95 6.75 -6.00
N THR A 112 -18.79 6.20 -5.69
CA THR A 112 -17.58 6.32 -6.51
C THR A 112 -17.77 5.71 -7.90
N LYS A 113 -18.54 4.61 -8.02
CA LYS A 113 -18.83 3.95 -9.30
C LYS A 113 -19.49 4.88 -10.32
N GLN A 114 -20.24 5.91 -9.87
CA GLN A 114 -20.93 6.86 -10.76
C GLN A 114 -19.97 7.79 -11.51
N TYR A 115 -18.76 7.96 -10.98
CA TYR A 115 -17.74 8.90 -11.50
C TYR A 115 -16.53 8.19 -12.10
N ALA A 116 -16.30 6.93 -11.73
CA ALA A 116 -15.12 6.17 -12.14
C ALA A 116 -15.33 5.55 -13.52
N LYS A 117 -14.34 5.70 -14.42
CA LYS A 117 -14.21 4.90 -15.64
C LYS A 117 -13.93 3.44 -15.30
N LYS A 118 -13.03 3.21 -14.37
CA LYS A 118 -12.76 1.91 -13.76
C LYS A 118 -12.78 2.04 -12.24
N ILE A 119 -13.30 1.02 -11.57
CA ILE A 119 -13.41 0.99 -10.13
C ILE A 119 -12.66 -0.18 -9.54
N GLY A 120 -11.97 0.05 -8.44
CA GLY A 120 -11.28 -0.96 -7.65
C GLY A 120 -11.64 -0.89 -6.17
N LEU A 121 -11.35 -1.97 -5.48
CA LEU A 121 -11.30 -2.03 -4.03
C LEU A 121 -9.86 -2.30 -3.62
N SER A 122 -9.41 -1.68 -2.56
CA SER A 122 -8.08 -1.92 -1.99
C SER A 122 -8.15 -2.09 -0.48
N PHE A 123 -7.19 -2.80 0.08
CA PHE A 123 -6.95 -2.87 1.51
C PHE A 123 -5.45 -2.96 1.78
N HIS A 124 -5.06 -2.81 3.03
CA HIS A 124 -3.68 -3.00 3.44
C HIS A 124 -3.66 -3.66 4.82
N VAL A 125 -2.96 -4.78 4.95
CA VAL A 125 -2.93 -5.59 6.17
C VAL A 125 -2.01 -5.05 7.28
N GLY A 126 -1.41 -3.87 7.08
CA GLY A 126 -0.38 -3.34 7.99
C GLY A 126 1.02 -3.72 7.53
N SER A 127 2.06 -3.07 8.10
CA SER A 127 3.45 -3.33 7.72
C SER A 127 4.02 -4.51 8.51
N GLN A 128 4.90 -5.29 7.89
CA GLN A 128 5.50 -6.50 8.47
C GLN A 128 4.42 -7.47 8.96
N CYS A 129 3.56 -7.91 8.06
CA CYS A 129 2.48 -8.84 8.37
C CYS A 129 3.03 -10.26 8.47
N MET A 130 3.06 -10.81 9.68
CA MET A 130 3.71 -12.09 9.97
C MET A 130 2.86 -13.31 9.59
N HIS A 131 1.58 -13.13 9.25
CA HIS A 131 0.67 -14.23 8.98
C HIS A 131 -0.13 -14.07 7.67
N PRO A 132 -0.05 -15.04 6.73
CA PRO A 132 -0.77 -14.98 5.45
C PRO A 132 -2.30 -14.91 5.61
N ILE A 133 -2.87 -15.43 6.69
CA ILE A 133 -4.31 -15.39 6.99
C ILE A 133 -4.91 -13.97 7.00
N SER A 134 -4.07 -12.95 7.23
CA SER A 134 -4.50 -11.55 7.22
C SER A 134 -4.96 -11.11 5.84
N TYR A 135 -4.33 -11.61 4.79
CA TYR A 135 -4.76 -11.36 3.41
C TYR A 135 -6.10 -12.06 3.12
N ALA A 136 -6.29 -13.28 3.62
CA ALA A 136 -7.57 -14.00 3.49
C ALA A 136 -8.73 -13.22 4.14
N LYS A 137 -8.51 -12.63 5.33
CA LYS A 137 -9.49 -11.76 5.99
C LYS A 137 -9.83 -10.54 5.12
N GLY A 138 -8.81 -9.85 4.58
CA GLY A 138 -8.99 -8.68 3.71
C GLY A 138 -9.75 -9.03 2.43
N ILE A 139 -9.38 -10.12 1.76
CA ILE A 139 -10.03 -10.61 0.55
C ILE A 139 -11.50 -10.99 0.84
N THR A 140 -11.76 -11.63 1.98
CA THR A 140 -13.13 -11.95 2.40
C THR A 140 -13.98 -10.70 2.57
N GLU A 141 -13.45 -9.65 3.21
CA GLU A 141 -14.16 -8.37 3.38
C GLU A 141 -14.47 -7.70 2.04
N ILE A 142 -13.50 -7.68 1.12
CA ILE A 142 -13.70 -7.24 -0.27
C ILE A 142 -14.84 -8.04 -0.92
N GLY A 143 -14.83 -9.36 -0.78
CA GLY A 143 -15.88 -10.25 -1.30
C GLY A 143 -17.27 -9.93 -0.74
N ASN A 144 -17.37 -9.65 0.55
CA ASN A 144 -18.61 -9.25 1.21
C ASN A 144 -19.16 -7.93 0.63
N ILE A 145 -18.27 -6.94 0.41
CA ILE A 145 -18.65 -5.66 -0.19
C ILE A 145 -19.14 -5.85 -1.63
N ILE A 146 -18.45 -6.64 -2.45
CA ILE A 146 -18.86 -6.94 -3.83
C ILE A 146 -20.24 -7.63 -3.84
N LYS A 147 -20.44 -8.67 -3.03
CA LYS A 147 -21.72 -9.37 -2.90
C LYS A 147 -22.86 -8.45 -2.47
N LYS A 148 -22.63 -7.63 -1.44
CA LYS A 148 -23.62 -6.68 -0.90
C LYS A 148 -23.99 -5.58 -1.88
N THR A 149 -23.03 -5.08 -2.64
CA THR A 149 -23.24 -3.98 -3.58
C THR A 149 -23.68 -4.45 -4.96
N LYS A 150 -23.37 -5.69 -5.33
CA LYS A 150 -23.50 -6.27 -6.67
C LYS A 150 -22.71 -5.47 -7.73
N ILE A 151 -21.67 -4.78 -7.30
CA ILE A 151 -20.76 -4.04 -8.19
C ILE A 151 -19.56 -4.92 -8.49
N LEU A 152 -19.43 -5.36 -9.75
CA LEU A 152 -18.20 -5.99 -10.22
C LEU A 152 -17.12 -4.92 -10.37
N THR A 153 -16.02 -5.08 -9.65
CA THR A 153 -14.88 -4.19 -9.74
C THR A 153 -13.94 -4.59 -10.89
N ASN A 154 -13.21 -3.63 -11.42
CA ASN A 154 -12.18 -3.89 -12.41
C ASN A 154 -10.89 -4.41 -11.77
N TYR A 155 -10.64 -3.98 -10.51
CA TYR A 155 -9.42 -4.25 -9.76
C TYR A 155 -9.73 -4.68 -8.34
N ILE A 156 -8.88 -5.56 -7.81
CA ILE A 156 -8.71 -5.78 -6.37
C ILE A 156 -7.22 -5.58 -6.08
N ASN A 157 -6.91 -4.58 -5.23
CA ASN A 157 -5.57 -4.34 -4.75
C ASN A 157 -5.46 -4.85 -3.30
N ILE A 158 -4.66 -5.88 -3.11
CA ILE A 158 -4.45 -6.54 -1.82
C ILE A 158 -3.46 -5.81 -0.92
N GLY A 159 -2.97 -4.66 -1.37
CA GLY A 159 -2.05 -3.81 -0.62
C GLY A 159 -0.65 -4.37 -0.47
N GLY A 160 0.04 -3.78 0.49
CA GLY A 160 1.38 -4.19 0.89
C GLY A 160 1.37 -5.02 2.18
N GLY A 161 2.43 -4.87 2.96
CA GLY A 161 2.59 -5.57 4.24
C GLY A 161 3.38 -6.87 4.15
N PHE A 162 3.80 -7.28 2.96
CA PHE A 162 4.66 -8.46 2.77
C PHE A 162 5.94 -8.30 3.61
N PRO A 163 6.24 -9.31 4.46
CA PRO A 163 7.28 -9.17 5.46
C PRO A 163 8.68 -9.40 4.90
N ALA A 164 9.66 -8.89 5.63
CA ALA A 164 11.07 -9.25 5.49
C ALA A 164 11.56 -9.98 6.74
N ILE A 165 12.69 -10.65 6.62
CA ILE A 165 13.32 -11.35 7.75
C ILE A 165 14.12 -10.35 8.58
N TYR A 166 13.88 -10.34 9.89
CA TYR A 166 14.68 -9.63 10.89
C TYR A 166 15.14 -10.62 11.98
N PRO A 167 16.16 -10.30 12.78
CA PRO A 167 16.50 -11.09 13.96
C PRO A 167 15.26 -11.30 14.84
N ASP A 168 15.03 -12.55 15.23
CA ASP A 168 13.87 -12.97 16.06
C ASP A 168 12.48 -12.73 15.47
N LEU A 169 12.39 -12.32 14.19
CA LEU A 169 11.15 -12.03 13.47
C LEU A 169 11.17 -12.71 12.09
N ILE A 170 10.93 -14.03 12.08
CA ILE A 170 11.03 -14.88 10.89
C ILE A 170 9.62 -15.20 10.38
N PRO A 171 9.18 -14.58 9.28
CA PRO A 171 7.88 -14.88 8.66
C PRO A 171 7.90 -16.23 7.94
N GLN A 172 6.72 -16.69 7.55
CA GLN A 172 6.60 -17.78 6.58
C GLN A 172 7.18 -17.37 5.22
N SER A 173 7.42 -18.34 4.33
CA SER A 173 7.87 -18.05 2.97
C SER A 173 6.83 -17.23 2.21
N LEU A 174 7.25 -16.38 1.28
CA LEU A 174 6.33 -15.62 0.43
C LEU A 174 5.40 -16.53 -0.39
N ASP A 175 5.84 -17.74 -0.74
CA ASP A 175 5.00 -18.72 -1.42
C ASP A 175 3.75 -19.06 -0.62
N ASN A 176 3.86 -19.24 0.71
CA ASN A 176 2.71 -19.49 1.58
C ASN A 176 1.71 -18.29 1.57
N TYR A 177 2.22 -17.05 1.46
CA TYR A 177 1.36 -15.88 1.30
C TYR A 177 0.62 -15.91 -0.03
N PHE A 178 1.32 -16.21 -1.12
CA PHE A 178 0.71 -16.25 -2.46
C PHE A 178 -0.28 -17.39 -2.60
N GLU A 179 -0.01 -18.55 -2.01
CA GLU A 179 -0.96 -19.69 -1.98
C GLU A 179 -2.25 -19.31 -1.23
N GLU A 180 -2.13 -18.71 -0.03
CA GLU A 180 -3.29 -18.29 0.75
C GLU A 180 -4.10 -17.20 0.05
N ILE A 181 -3.43 -16.22 -0.58
CA ILE A 181 -4.06 -15.18 -1.38
C ILE A 181 -4.82 -15.80 -2.57
N LYS A 182 -4.18 -16.67 -3.34
CA LYS A 182 -4.80 -17.35 -4.49
C LYS A 182 -6.03 -18.13 -4.08
N LYS A 183 -5.91 -18.98 -3.05
CA LYS A 183 -7.03 -19.77 -2.49
C LYS A 183 -8.19 -18.87 -2.03
N SER A 184 -7.86 -17.75 -1.38
CA SER A 184 -8.87 -16.81 -0.89
C SER A 184 -9.61 -16.10 -2.04
N LEU A 185 -8.90 -15.72 -3.10
CA LEU A 185 -9.50 -15.13 -4.30
C LEU A 185 -10.41 -16.13 -5.04
N GLU A 186 -9.99 -17.38 -5.18
CA GLU A 186 -10.80 -18.47 -5.77
C GLU A 186 -12.09 -18.70 -4.97
N ASN A 187 -12.03 -18.63 -3.64
CA ASN A 187 -13.17 -18.79 -2.76
C ASN A 187 -14.21 -17.68 -2.86
N LEU A 188 -13.89 -16.52 -3.46
CA LEU A 188 -14.85 -15.45 -3.71
C LEU A 188 -15.93 -15.89 -4.70
N LYS A 189 -15.63 -16.84 -5.60
CA LYS A 189 -16.52 -17.37 -6.65
C LYS A 189 -17.17 -16.26 -7.47
N LEU A 190 -16.37 -15.28 -7.88
CA LEU A 190 -16.82 -14.19 -8.73
C LEU A 190 -17.00 -14.69 -10.16
N GLU A 191 -18.04 -14.22 -10.85
CA GLU A 191 -18.30 -14.54 -12.27
C GLU A 191 -17.13 -14.13 -13.18
N LYS A 192 -16.48 -13.03 -12.83
CA LYS A 192 -15.27 -12.53 -13.47
C LYS A 192 -14.28 -12.12 -12.39
N ILE A 193 -13.07 -12.67 -12.45
CA ILE A 193 -11.98 -12.29 -11.54
C ILE A 193 -11.45 -10.92 -11.99
N PRO A 194 -11.45 -9.91 -11.10
CA PRO A 194 -10.82 -8.62 -11.37
C PRO A 194 -9.30 -8.78 -11.57
N GLU A 195 -8.67 -7.77 -12.15
CA GLU A 195 -7.21 -7.67 -12.16
C GLU A 195 -6.71 -7.52 -10.72
N ILE A 196 -5.76 -8.38 -10.32
CA ILE A 196 -5.21 -8.39 -8.96
C ILE A 196 -3.94 -7.56 -8.93
N MET A 197 -3.86 -6.65 -7.97
CA MET A 197 -2.71 -5.78 -7.73
C MET A 197 -2.17 -6.00 -6.31
N CYS A 198 -0.89 -5.73 -6.10
CA CYS A 198 -0.25 -5.68 -4.80
C CYS A 198 0.77 -4.53 -4.73
N GLU A 199 1.12 -4.14 -3.50
CA GLU A 199 1.99 -2.99 -3.19
C GLU A 199 3.17 -3.44 -2.30
N PRO A 200 4.04 -4.38 -2.72
CA PRO A 200 5.16 -4.84 -1.92
C PRO A 200 6.20 -3.72 -1.82
N GLY A 201 6.48 -3.27 -0.61
CA GLY A 201 7.53 -2.30 -0.31
C GLY A 201 8.69 -2.97 0.43
N ARG A 202 8.51 -3.24 1.72
CA ARG A 202 9.52 -3.81 2.61
C ARG A 202 10.16 -5.09 2.06
N ALA A 203 9.36 -6.02 1.58
CA ALA A 203 9.85 -7.29 1.02
C ALA A 203 10.81 -7.12 -0.16
N LEU A 204 10.72 -5.99 -0.90
CA LEU A 204 11.62 -5.71 -2.03
C LEU A 204 12.89 -4.97 -1.63
N VAL A 205 12.87 -4.18 -0.55
CA VAL A 205 13.95 -3.22 -0.27
C VAL A 205 14.62 -3.38 1.10
N ALA A 206 14.14 -4.26 1.96
CA ALA A 206 14.66 -4.38 3.33
C ALA A 206 16.17 -4.69 3.38
N GLU A 207 16.69 -5.44 2.40
CA GLU A 207 18.09 -5.80 2.31
C GLU A 207 18.89 -4.92 1.32
N SER A 208 18.25 -3.87 0.76
CA SER A 208 18.86 -3.08 -0.32
C SER A 208 19.85 -2.02 0.15
N GLY A 209 19.97 -1.76 1.45
CA GLY A 209 20.81 -0.71 1.99
C GLY A 209 21.32 -0.98 3.38
N SER A 210 22.31 -0.21 3.79
CA SER A 210 22.89 -0.23 5.13
C SER A 210 23.16 1.19 5.60
N THR A 211 22.91 1.45 6.88
CA THR A 211 23.24 2.73 7.51
C THR A 211 24.55 2.56 8.30
N ILE A 212 25.55 3.36 7.96
CA ILE A 212 26.81 3.43 8.72
C ILE A 212 26.61 4.46 9.83
N VAL A 213 26.78 4.02 11.07
CA VAL A 213 26.66 4.87 12.24
C VAL A 213 27.97 4.91 13.04
N ARG A 214 28.22 6.03 13.69
CA ARG A 214 29.36 6.18 14.59
C ARG A 214 28.92 6.04 16.03
N VAL A 215 29.64 5.23 16.80
CA VAL A 215 29.47 5.18 18.26
C VAL A 215 30.14 6.39 18.88
N ASN A 216 29.34 7.29 19.46
CA ASN A 216 29.82 8.48 20.16
C ASN A 216 30.18 8.20 21.61
N LEU A 217 29.51 7.22 22.25
CA LEU A 217 29.74 6.86 23.64
C LEU A 217 29.33 5.41 23.90
N ARG A 218 30.11 4.71 24.70
CA ARG A 218 29.72 3.44 25.32
C ARG A 218 29.45 3.64 26.81
N LYS A 219 28.28 3.21 27.26
CA LYS A 219 27.92 3.19 28.68
C LYS A 219 27.48 1.78 29.07
N LYS A 220 28.37 1.05 29.71
CA LYS A 220 28.20 -0.38 30.02
C LYS A 220 27.96 -1.17 28.73
N GLN A 221 26.78 -1.77 28.56
CA GLN A 221 26.37 -2.55 27.37
C GLN A 221 25.59 -1.72 26.34
N LYS A 222 25.41 -0.42 26.56
CA LYS A 222 24.69 0.49 25.66
C LYS A 222 25.67 1.29 24.83
N LEU A 223 25.42 1.34 23.52
CA LEU A 223 26.13 2.20 22.57
C LEU A 223 25.24 3.38 22.21
N TYR A 224 25.79 4.58 22.30
CA TYR A 224 25.12 5.80 21.87
C TYR A 224 25.69 6.18 20.50
N ILE A 225 24.82 6.19 19.50
CA ILE A 225 25.17 6.41 18.11
C ILE A 225 24.67 7.76 17.63
N ASN A 226 25.18 8.23 16.49
CA ASN A 226 24.84 9.52 15.89
C ASN A 226 23.59 9.47 15.00
N GLU A 227 22.80 8.40 15.05
CA GLU A 227 21.58 8.21 14.27
C GLU A 227 20.48 7.63 15.19
N GLY A 228 19.22 7.72 14.74
CA GLY A 228 18.11 7.25 15.56
C GLY A 228 16.78 7.15 14.80
N THR A 229 15.72 6.95 15.56
CA THR A 229 14.34 6.78 15.05
C THR A 229 13.74 8.00 14.36
N TYR A 230 14.33 9.18 14.58
CA TYR A 230 13.96 10.39 13.84
C TYR A 230 14.74 10.59 12.55
N GLY A 231 15.57 9.62 12.16
CA GLY A 231 16.38 9.60 10.96
C GLY A 231 16.24 8.29 10.19
N THR A 232 17.36 7.75 9.73
CA THR A 232 17.39 6.55 8.89
C THR A 232 17.04 5.24 9.62
N LEU A 233 17.04 5.25 10.96
CA LEU A 233 16.64 4.12 11.80
C LEU A 233 15.18 4.21 12.29
N PHE A 234 14.29 4.74 11.46
CA PHE A 234 12.89 4.99 11.79
C PHE A 234 12.20 3.76 12.42
N ASP A 235 12.33 2.60 11.81
CA ASP A 235 11.68 1.37 12.29
C ASP A 235 12.33 0.78 13.57
N ALA A 236 13.51 1.26 13.97
CA ALA A 236 14.16 0.82 15.21
C ALA A 236 13.36 1.19 16.49
N GLY A 237 12.39 2.09 16.37
CA GLY A 237 11.44 2.41 17.45
C GLY A 237 10.19 1.52 17.46
N THR A 238 10.01 0.68 16.45
CA THR A 238 8.89 -0.26 16.36
C THR A 238 9.19 -1.50 17.19
N PRO A 239 8.27 -1.93 18.08
CA PRO A 239 8.45 -3.17 18.84
C PRO A 239 8.77 -4.35 17.91
N ASN A 240 9.65 -5.23 18.36
CA ASN A 240 10.09 -6.44 17.67
C ASN A 240 10.91 -6.26 16.38
N ILE A 241 11.06 -5.05 15.83
CA ILE A 241 11.97 -4.83 14.70
C ILE A 241 13.38 -4.53 15.19
N VAL A 242 14.26 -5.50 15.06
CA VAL A 242 15.68 -5.39 15.39
C VAL A 242 16.51 -5.43 14.12
N PHE A 243 17.27 -4.35 13.86
CA PHE A 243 18.16 -4.33 12.69
C PHE A 243 19.41 -5.19 12.91
N PRO A 244 19.78 -6.02 11.93
CA PRO A 244 21.08 -6.70 11.95
C PRO A 244 22.20 -5.66 12.04
N SER A 245 23.11 -5.83 12.97
CA SER A 245 24.20 -4.87 13.20
C SER A 245 25.54 -5.56 13.13
N LYS A 246 26.52 -4.91 12.52
CA LYS A 246 27.91 -5.39 12.40
C LYS A 246 28.88 -4.25 12.70
N MET A 247 29.90 -4.53 13.50
CA MET A 247 31.01 -3.61 13.70
C MET A 247 31.94 -3.65 12.49
N ILE A 248 32.37 -2.50 12.02
CA ILE A 248 33.34 -2.33 10.91
C ILE A 248 34.54 -1.53 11.41
#